data_ec277763b175119e3963fa094a12067b
#
_entry.id   ec277763b175119e3963fa094a12067b
#
_cell.length_a   1.000
_cell.length_b   1.000
_cell.length_c   1.000
_cell.angle_alpha   90.00
_cell.angle_beta   90.00
_cell.angle_gamma   90.00
#
_symmetry.space_group_name_H-M   'P 1'
#
loop_
_entity.id
_entity.type
_entity.pdbx_description
1 polymer ?
#
loop_
_entity_poly.entity_id
_entity_poly.type
_entity_poly.pdbx_seq_one_letter_code
_entity_poly.pdbx_strand_id
1 'polypeptide(L)'
;MTRLGFSLGSIYPVSEHWPVLLVSTSEDADFLTKGFMDTLTQRQIPFKLAVFWNNHYQINGDSVAPITQKYLQDGWQYSRSVVLLKSVISGSCVVRTNLLALLAEIDVAFLERILVAAPVMFTGGEARLKADFPSEIANKFEFLTFALDDERSPDGTVIPGIGGEIYGHLGLADQPARLPNGYMPDVVSRLVFS
;
A
#
# COMPACT_ATOMS: atom_id res chain seq x y z
N MET A 1 -1.00 -14.03 -2.66
CA MET A 1 -1.35 -12.63 -2.43
C MET A 1 -2.80 -12.31 -2.79
N THR A 2 -3.32 -12.62 -3.96
CA THR A 2 -4.70 -12.29 -4.38
C THR A 2 -5.75 -12.79 -3.40
N ARG A 3 -5.65 -14.03 -2.92
CA ARG A 3 -6.57 -14.57 -1.89
C ARG A 3 -6.51 -13.81 -0.56
N LEU A 4 -5.31 -13.39 -0.14
CA LEU A 4 -5.15 -12.57 1.07
C LEU A 4 -5.77 -11.18 0.89
N GLY A 5 -5.58 -10.57 -0.29
CA GLY A 5 -6.25 -9.32 -0.63
C GLY A 5 -7.76 -9.43 -0.62
N PHE A 6 -8.31 -10.50 -1.18
CA PHE A 6 -9.74 -10.79 -1.13
C PHE A 6 -10.25 -10.91 0.32
N SER A 7 -9.52 -11.65 1.17
CA SER A 7 -9.89 -11.81 2.59
C SER A 7 -9.84 -10.49 3.36
N LEU A 8 -8.82 -9.65 3.14
CA LEU A 8 -8.76 -8.30 3.72
C LEU A 8 -9.93 -7.45 3.27
N GLY A 9 -10.27 -7.46 1.97
CA GLY A 9 -11.42 -6.75 1.43
C GLY A 9 -12.76 -7.23 2.00
N SER A 10 -12.88 -8.52 2.31
CA SER A 10 -14.11 -9.10 2.88
C SER A 10 -14.40 -8.59 4.29
N ILE A 11 -13.36 -8.35 5.08
CA ILE A 11 -13.48 -7.81 6.45
C ILE A 11 -13.32 -6.28 6.52
N TYR A 12 -13.13 -5.63 5.37
CA TYR A 12 -13.05 -4.17 5.29
C TYR A 12 -14.34 -3.54 5.81
N PRO A 13 -14.26 -2.69 6.87
CA PRO A 13 -15.44 -2.04 7.41
C PRO A 13 -15.91 -0.92 6.47
N VAL A 14 -17.11 -1.08 5.92
CA VAL A 14 -17.71 -0.09 5.02
C VAL A 14 -18.59 0.84 5.82
N SER A 15 -18.32 2.13 5.73
CA SER A 15 -19.20 3.18 6.25
C SER A 15 -19.43 4.32 5.24
N GLU A 16 -19.05 4.12 3.97
CA GLU A 16 -18.75 5.25 3.09
C GLU A 16 -19.68 5.34 1.88
N HIS A 17 -20.13 6.56 1.63
CA HIS A 17 -20.86 6.93 0.40
C HIS A 17 -19.91 7.48 -0.69
N TRP A 18 -18.62 7.61 -0.39
CA TRP A 18 -17.60 8.18 -1.27
C TRP A 18 -16.64 7.11 -1.79
N PRO A 19 -16.03 7.31 -2.95
CA PRO A 19 -15.03 6.39 -3.44
C PRO A 19 -13.88 6.23 -2.44
N VAL A 20 -13.43 5.00 -2.25
CA VAL A 20 -12.24 4.66 -1.47
C VAL A 20 -11.01 4.80 -2.37
N LEU A 21 -9.96 5.47 -1.94
CA LEU A 21 -8.68 5.46 -2.64
C LEU A 21 -7.86 4.25 -2.22
N LEU A 22 -7.69 3.30 -3.11
CA LEU A 22 -6.78 2.19 -2.93
C LEU A 22 -5.37 2.61 -3.35
N VAL A 23 -4.44 2.53 -2.44
CA VAL A 23 -3.04 2.89 -2.65
C VAL A 23 -2.19 1.65 -2.59
N SER A 24 -1.40 1.41 -3.62
CA SER A 24 -0.57 0.23 -3.78
C SER A 24 0.82 0.57 -4.27
N THR A 25 1.76 -0.33 -4.05
CA THR A 25 3.01 -0.35 -4.82
C THR A 25 2.84 -1.20 -6.06
N SER A 26 3.69 -1.01 -7.07
CA SER A 26 3.59 -1.73 -8.34
C SER A 26 3.68 -3.25 -8.17
N GLU A 27 4.49 -3.73 -7.23
CA GLU A 27 4.62 -5.17 -6.94
C GLU A 27 3.39 -5.79 -6.29
N ASP A 28 2.60 -5.01 -5.57
CA ASP A 28 1.39 -5.50 -4.89
C ASP A 28 0.11 -5.33 -5.72
N ALA A 29 0.17 -4.54 -6.81
CA ALA A 29 -0.99 -4.10 -7.57
C ALA A 29 -1.79 -5.24 -8.19
N ASP A 30 -1.14 -6.16 -8.93
CA ASP A 30 -1.79 -7.28 -9.63
C ASP A 30 -2.15 -8.47 -8.73
N PHE A 31 -1.72 -8.43 -7.47
CA PHE A 31 -1.89 -9.53 -6.52
C PHE A 31 -2.74 -9.14 -5.32
N LEU A 32 -2.14 -8.53 -4.30
CA LEU A 32 -2.86 -8.16 -3.08
C LEU A 32 -3.97 -7.15 -3.38
N THR A 33 -3.63 -6.08 -4.08
CA THR A 33 -4.56 -5.00 -4.40
C THR A 33 -5.67 -5.48 -5.32
N LYS A 34 -5.34 -6.28 -6.33
CA LYS A 34 -6.36 -6.88 -7.19
C LYS A 34 -7.38 -7.70 -6.42
N GLY A 35 -6.94 -8.54 -5.48
CA GLY A 35 -7.86 -9.32 -4.64
C GLY A 35 -8.77 -8.43 -3.79
N PHE A 36 -8.24 -7.35 -3.25
CA PHE A 36 -9.02 -6.36 -2.51
C PHE A 36 -10.03 -5.64 -3.42
N MET A 37 -9.61 -5.20 -4.62
CA MET A 37 -10.48 -4.59 -5.64
C MET A 37 -11.64 -5.52 -6.04
N ASP A 38 -11.36 -6.80 -6.28
CA ASP A 38 -12.37 -7.79 -6.64
C ASP A 38 -13.47 -7.88 -5.57
N THR A 39 -13.08 -7.82 -4.29
CA THR A 39 -14.04 -7.81 -3.18
C THR A 39 -14.85 -6.53 -3.14
N LEU A 40 -14.22 -5.36 -3.29
CA LEU A 40 -14.96 -4.09 -3.31
C LEU A 40 -15.96 -4.06 -4.48
N THR A 41 -15.56 -4.57 -5.64
CA THR A 41 -16.45 -4.71 -6.81
C THR A 41 -17.65 -5.60 -6.50
N GLN A 42 -17.44 -6.77 -5.88
CA GLN A 42 -18.53 -7.67 -5.47
C GLN A 42 -19.48 -7.02 -4.44
N ARG A 43 -18.91 -6.20 -3.56
CA ARG A 43 -19.67 -5.46 -2.53
C ARG A 43 -20.27 -4.15 -3.05
N GLN A 44 -20.08 -3.82 -4.33
CA GLN A 44 -20.55 -2.58 -4.97
C GLN A 44 -20.01 -1.30 -4.30
N ILE A 45 -18.81 -1.36 -3.75
CA ILE A 45 -18.13 -0.22 -3.13
C ILE A 45 -17.31 0.50 -4.19
N PRO A 46 -17.59 1.78 -4.49
CA PRO A 46 -16.80 2.53 -5.46
C PRO A 46 -15.39 2.79 -4.93
N PHE A 47 -14.42 2.67 -5.81
CA PHE A 47 -13.01 2.95 -5.48
C PHE A 47 -12.28 3.63 -6.62
N LYS A 48 -11.17 4.25 -6.28
CA LYS A 48 -10.14 4.77 -7.17
C LYS A 48 -8.81 4.11 -6.87
N LEU A 49 -7.90 4.08 -7.84
CA LEU A 49 -6.62 3.43 -7.71
C LEU A 49 -5.47 4.44 -7.80
N ALA A 50 -4.51 4.32 -6.90
CA ALA A 50 -3.20 4.96 -6.94
C ALA A 50 -2.12 3.88 -6.86
N VAL A 51 -1.18 3.87 -7.80
CA VAL A 51 -0.06 2.92 -7.81
C VAL A 51 1.25 3.67 -7.88
N PHE A 52 2.19 3.28 -7.03
CA PHE A 52 3.52 3.88 -6.91
C PHE A 52 4.62 2.88 -7.25
N TRP A 53 5.60 3.31 -8.02
CA TRP A 53 6.85 2.60 -8.26
C TRP A 53 7.89 3.19 -7.33
N ASN A 54 8.30 2.42 -6.31
CA ASN A 54 9.29 2.85 -5.34
C ASN A 54 10.61 2.14 -5.59
N ASN A 55 11.70 2.89 -5.56
CA ASN A 55 13.05 2.34 -5.56
C ASN A 55 13.57 2.28 -4.12
N HIS A 56 13.38 1.14 -3.46
CA HIS A 56 13.78 0.96 -2.07
C HIS A 56 15.28 0.63 -1.94
N TYR A 57 16.00 1.40 -1.14
CA TYR A 57 17.40 1.14 -0.80
C TYR A 57 17.78 1.75 0.56
N GLN A 58 18.97 1.48 1.03
CA GLN A 58 19.50 2.03 2.29
C GLN A 58 20.62 3.04 2.02
N ILE A 59 20.62 4.15 2.78
CA ILE A 59 21.68 5.14 2.84
C ILE A 59 22.08 5.31 4.30
N ASN A 60 23.33 5.00 4.62
CA ASN A 60 23.88 5.14 5.98
C ASN A 60 23.03 4.45 7.09
N GLY A 61 22.38 3.34 6.75
CA GLY A 61 21.51 2.61 7.67
C GLY A 61 20.04 3.05 7.66
N ASP A 62 19.70 4.16 7.02
CA ASP A 62 18.33 4.62 6.84
C ASP A 62 17.70 4.06 5.57
N SER A 63 16.48 3.54 5.69
CA SER A 63 15.70 3.08 4.55
C SER A 63 15.07 4.26 3.83
N VAL A 64 15.24 4.34 2.51
CA VAL A 64 14.61 5.32 1.62
C VAL A 64 13.88 4.61 0.50
N ALA A 65 12.78 5.20 0.03
CA ALA A 65 11.94 4.62 -1.01
C ALA A 65 11.41 5.70 -1.96
N PRO A 66 12.30 6.41 -2.70
CA PRO A 66 11.85 7.45 -3.62
C PRO A 66 10.87 6.88 -4.65
N ILE A 67 9.86 7.69 -4.97
CA ILE A 67 8.90 7.40 -6.03
C ILE A 67 9.56 7.71 -7.37
N THR A 68 9.65 6.71 -8.23
CA THR A 68 10.19 6.86 -9.59
C THR A 68 9.09 7.10 -10.61
N GLN A 69 7.90 6.55 -10.37
CA GLN A 69 6.71 6.70 -11.20
C GLN A 69 5.47 6.59 -10.33
N LYS A 70 4.38 7.24 -10.74
CA LYS A 70 3.06 7.09 -10.11
C LYS A 70 1.95 7.04 -11.17
N TYR A 71 0.91 6.28 -10.89
CA TYR A 71 -0.36 6.30 -11.55
C TYR A 71 -1.43 6.73 -10.56
N LEU A 72 -2.22 7.73 -10.90
CA LEU A 72 -3.35 8.22 -10.11
C LEU A 72 -4.57 8.25 -11.01
N GLN A 73 -5.58 7.45 -10.68
CA GLN A 73 -6.82 7.38 -11.46
C GLN A 73 -7.62 8.67 -11.32
N ASP A 74 -8.14 9.22 -12.41
CA ASP A 74 -8.90 10.46 -12.41
C ASP A 74 -10.00 10.51 -11.34
N GLY A 75 -10.06 11.64 -10.63
CA GLY A 75 -11.00 11.86 -9.53
C GLY A 75 -10.60 11.21 -8.20
N TRP A 76 -9.38 10.70 -8.07
CA TRP A 76 -8.83 10.10 -6.85
C TRP A 76 -8.83 11.08 -5.66
N GLN A 77 -8.61 12.37 -5.93
CA GLN A 77 -8.54 13.43 -4.93
C GLN A 77 -9.86 13.71 -4.18
N TYR A 78 -10.97 13.20 -4.70
CA TYR A 78 -12.29 13.32 -4.04
C TYR A 78 -12.57 12.19 -3.06
N SER A 79 -11.65 11.23 -2.93
CA SER A 79 -11.78 10.15 -1.95
C SER A 79 -11.56 10.68 -0.53
N ARG A 80 -12.43 10.28 0.39
CA ARG A 80 -12.33 10.66 1.81
C ARG A 80 -11.66 9.60 2.67
N SER A 81 -11.59 8.39 2.15
CA SER A 81 -10.89 7.27 2.77
C SER A 81 -9.76 6.79 1.89
N VAL A 82 -8.62 6.55 2.51
CA VAL A 82 -7.43 5.96 1.88
C VAL A 82 -7.22 4.58 2.46
N VAL A 83 -7.01 3.58 1.61
CA VAL A 83 -6.60 2.23 1.99
C VAL A 83 -5.23 1.94 1.38
N LEU A 84 -4.21 1.90 2.21
CA LEU A 84 -2.85 1.53 1.83
C LEU A 84 -2.70 0.01 1.90
N LEU A 85 -2.43 -0.61 0.76
CA LEU A 85 -2.30 -2.06 0.61
C LEU A 85 -0.82 -2.42 0.42
N LYS A 86 -0.28 -3.23 1.32
CA LYS A 86 1.08 -3.73 1.26
C LYS A 86 1.15 -5.19 1.71
N SER A 87 1.89 -6.01 1.00
CA SER A 87 2.03 -7.43 1.31
C SER A 87 2.67 -7.69 2.68
N VAL A 88 3.66 -6.88 3.05
CA VAL A 88 4.32 -6.90 4.36
C VAL A 88 4.63 -5.48 4.79
N ILE A 89 4.38 -5.17 6.05
CA ILE A 89 4.84 -3.92 6.68
C ILE A 89 5.92 -4.26 7.70
N SER A 90 7.17 -4.08 7.31
CA SER A 90 8.34 -4.25 8.18
C SER A 90 8.85 -2.93 8.75
N GLY A 91 8.51 -1.82 8.12
CA GLY A 91 8.84 -0.45 8.48
C GLY A 91 7.87 0.53 7.84
N SER A 92 8.06 1.82 8.09
CA SER A 92 7.16 2.87 7.59
C SER A 92 7.55 3.45 6.24
N CYS A 93 8.78 3.22 5.77
CA CYS A 93 9.42 3.97 4.69
C CYS A 93 8.58 4.11 3.41
N VAL A 94 8.18 2.99 2.79
CA VAL A 94 7.40 3.00 1.54
C VAL A 94 6.02 3.59 1.75
N VAL A 95 5.31 3.14 2.80
CA VAL A 95 3.97 3.62 3.13
C VAL A 95 3.99 5.12 3.42
N ARG A 96 4.96 5.58 4.22
CA ARG A 96 5.17 7.00 4.53
C ARG A 96 5.41 7.82 3.26
N THR A 97 6.35 7.40 2.41
CA THR A 97 6.70 8.14 1.18
C THR A 97 5.50 8.30 0.27
N ASN A 98 4.75 7.23 0.04
CA ASN A 98 3.58 7.25 -0.84
C ASN A 98 2.44 8.08 -0.24
N LEU A 99 2.21 7.97 1.07
CA LEU A 99 1.17 8.76 1.74
C LEU A 99 1.51 10.26 1.74
N LEU A 100 2.77 10.63 2.00
CA LEU A 100 3.19 12.04 1.93
C LEU A 100 2.97 12.63 0.54
N ALA A 101 3.27 11.86 -0.53
CA ALA A 101 3.03 12.30 -1.89
C ALA A 101 1.54 12.53 -2.19
N LEU A 102 0.64 11.73 -1.60
CA LEU A 102 -0.80 11.91 -1.75
C LEU A 102 -1.31 13.09 -0.91
N LEU A 103 -0.89 13.20 0.35
CA LEU A 103 -1.31 14.25 1.27
C LEU A 103 -0.90 15.65 0.81
N ALA A 104 0.14 15.76 -0.03
CA ALA A 104 0.53 17.02 -0.67
C ALA A 104 -0.48 17.53 -1.71
N GLU A 105 -1.37 16.65 -2.20
CA GLU A 105 -2.32 16.95 -3.28
C GLU A 105 -3.80 16.82 -2.84
N ILE A 106 -4.07 16.29 -1.65
CA ILE A 106 -5.41 16.13 -1.05
C ILE A 106 -5.65 17.22 0.00
N ASP A 107 -6.86 17.74 0.07
CA ASP A 107 -7.29 18.52 1.22
C ASP A 107 -7.50 17.59 2.43
N VAL A 108 -6.55 17.64 3.35
CA VAL A 108 -6.52 16.82 4.56
C VAL A 108 -7.76 17.01 5.45
N ALA A 109 -8.41 18.18 5.37
CA ALA A 109 -9.63 18.46 6.14
C ALA A 109 -10.80 17.55 5.73
N PHE A 110 -10.84 17.08 4.46
CA PHE A 110 -11.85 16.14 3.98
C PHE A 110 -11.46 14.67 4.15
N LEU A 111 -10.21 14.39 4.48
CA LEU A 111 -9.76 13.03 4.73
C LEU A 111 -10.30 12.53 6.07
N GLU A 112 -11.15 11.50 6.04
CA GLU A 112 -11.78 10.94 7.23
C GLU A 112 -10.95 9.82 7.85
N ARG A 113 -10.31 8.98 7.00
CA ARG A 113 -9.66 7.76 7.45
C ARG A 113 -8.50 7.35 6.56
N ILE A 114 -7.48 6.75 7.17
CA ILE A 114 -6.34 6.12 6.52
C ILE A 114 -6.22 4.69 7.08
N LEU A 115 -6.68 3.70 6.32
CA LEU A 115 -6.52 2.30 6.67
C LEU A 115 -5.23 1.75 6.06
N VAL A 116 -4.38 1.18 6.88
CA VAL A 116 -3.19 0.43 6.44
C VAL A 116 -3.52 -1.05 6.54
N ALA A 117 -3.62 -1.71 5.38
CA ALA A 117 -4.02 -3.10 5.28
C ALA A 117 -2.87 -3.96 4.76
N ALA A 118 -2.44 -4.92 5.56
CA ALA A 118 -1.37 -5.86 5.23
C ALA A 118 -1.64 -7.23 5.81
N PRO A 119 -1.40 -8.34 5.09
CA PRO A 119 -1.52 -9.67 5.67
C PRO A 119 -0.61 -9.86 6.90
N VAL A 120 0.59 -9.31 6.86
CA VAL A 120 1.58 -9.40 7.94
C VAL A 120 2.16 -8.02 8.23
N MET A 121 2.29 -7.71 9.51
CA MET A 121 2.91 -6.48 9.99
C MET A 121 3.87 -6.77 11.16
N PHE A 122 4.98 -6.05 11.18
CA PHE A 122 5.86 -6.01 12.36
C PHE A 122 5.16 -5.30 13.52
N THR A 123 5.23 -5.86 14.72
CA THR A 123 4.53 -5.36 15.93
C THR A 123 4.78 -3.89 16.21
N GLY A 124 5.99 -3.38 15.96
CA GLY A 124 6.33 -1.96 16.09
C GLY A 124 5.92 -1.07 14.91
N GLY A 125 5.36 -1.64 13.83
CA GLY A 125 5.10 -0.93 12.57
C GLY A 125 4.06 0.16 12.70
N GLU A 126 2.98 -0.09 13.43
CA GLU A 126 1.92 0.88 13.69
C GLU A 126 2.42 2.13 14.41
N ALA A 127 3.12 1.94 15.53
CA ALA A 127 3.65 3.05 16.32
C ALA A 127 4.65 3.89 15.52
N ARG A 128 5.51 3.24 14.74
CA ARG A 128 6.48 3.93 13.88
C ARG A 128 5.78 4.77 12.82
N LEU A 129 4.79 4.19 12.12
CA LEU A 129 4.09 4.91 11.07
C LEU A 129 3.34 6.11 11.63
N LYS A 130 2.65 5.98 12.76
CA LYS A 130 1.98 7.11 13.43
C LYS A 130 2.94 8.21 13.85
N ALA A 131 4.13 7.84 14.34
CA ALA A 131 5.16 8.81 14.76
C ALA A 131 5.74 9.64 13.60
N ASP A 132 5.66 9.15 12.38
CA ASP A 132 6.15 9.84 11.17
C ASP A 132 5.23 10.98 10.71
N PHE A 133 4.03 11.15 11.32
CA PHE A 133 3.03 12.12 10.88
C PHE A 133 2.56 13.03 12.03
N PRO A 134 2.12 14.27 11.72
CA PRO A 134 1.44 15.13 12.70
C PRO A 134 0.22 14.43 13.30
N SER A 135 -0.13 14.77 14.54
CA SER A 135 -1.23 14.15 15.29
C SER A 135 -2.57 14.18 14.54
N GLU A 136 -2.84 15.23 13.78
CA GLU A 136 -4.04 15.35 12.95
C GLU A 136 -4.17 14.19 11.92
N ILE A 137 -3.05 13.79 11.31
CA ILE A 137 -3.00 12.66 10.38
C ILE A 137 -2.89 11.35 11.14
N ALA A 138 -2.03 11.28 12.16
CA ALA A 138 -1.80 10.08 12.96
C ALA A 138 -3.08 9.52 13.58
N ASN A 139 -4.00 10.39 13.99
CA ASN A 139 -5.29 10.02 14.59
C ASN A 139 -6.28 9.42 13.57
N LYS A 140 -6.04 9.57 12.26
CA LYS A 140 -6.86 8.97 11.19
C LYS A 140 -6.41 7.57 10.79
N PHE A 141 -5.26 7.09 11.34
CA PHE A 141 -4.76 5.76 11.02
C PHE A 141 -5.54 4.66 11.72
N GLU A 142 -5.96 3.70 10.93
CA GLU A 142 -6.45 2.39 11.32
C GLU A 142 -5.57 1.30 10.68
N PHE A 143 -5.53 0.12 11.30
CA PHE A 143 -4.70 -0.99 10.84
C PHE A 143 -5.54 -2.26 10.73
N LEU A 144 -5.30 -2.99 9.65
CA LEU A 144 -5.96 -4.26 9.36
C LEU A 144 -4.90 -5.28 8.96
N THR A 145 -4.67 -6.27 9.82
CA THR A 145 -3.69 -7.33 9.60
C THR A 145 -4.20 -8.68 10.08
N PHE A 146 -3.70 -9.76 9.49
CA PHE A 146 -3.98 -11.13 9.95
C PHE A 146 -2.96 -11.62 10.97
N ALA A 147 -1.70 -11.16 10.85
CA ALA A 147 -0.62 -11.58 11.71
C ALA A 147 0.29 -10.41 12.09
N LEU A 148 0.77 -10.46 13.32
CA LEU A 148 1.83 -9.59 13.84
C LEU A 148 3.05 -10.47 14.10
N ASP A 149 4.19 -10.06 13.59
CA ASP A 149 5.49 -10.69 13.81
C ASP A 149 6.38 -9.81 14.68
N ASP A 150 7.05 -10.41 15.65
CA ASP A 150 7.82 -9.69 16.66
C ASP A 150 9.29 -9.52 16.29
N GLU A 151 9.78 -10.35 15.37
CA GLU A 151 11.19 -10.34 14.98
C GLU A 151 11.40 -9.62 13.65
N ARG A 152 12.53 -8.95 13.56
CA ARG A 152 12.98 -8.26 12.36
C ARG A 152 14.47 -8.41 12.22
N SER A 153 14.91 -8.94 11.08
CA SER A 153 16.33 -9.04 10.75
C SER A 153 16.96 -7.65 10.49
N PRO A 154 18.30 -7.53 10.53
CA PRO A 154 19.00 -6.27 10.28
C PRO A 154 18.72 -5.66 8.89
N ASP A 155 18.46 -6.49 7.88
CA ASP A 155 18.06 -6.07 6.53
C ASP A 155 16.61 -5.60 6.42
N GLY A 156 15.84 -5.74 7.49
CA GLY A 156 14.44 -5.30 7.58
C GLY A 156 13.41 -6.37 7.28
N THR A 157 13.80 -7.62 7.03
CA THR A 157 12.87 -8.73 6.83
C THR A 157 12.16 -9.06 8.13
N VAL A 158 10.85 -9.21 8.09
CA VAL A 158 10.01 -9.62 9.24
C VAL A 158 9.99 -11.13 9.34
N ILE A 159 10.16 -11.68 10.54
CA ILE A 159 10.28 -13.12 10.79
C ILE A 159 9.16 -13.58 11.74
N PRO A 160 8.42 -14.64 11.43
CA PRO A 160 8.54 -15.53 10.26
C PRO A 160 8.12 -14.90 8.94
N GLY A 161 7.28 -13.85 8.94
CA GLY A 161 6.82 -13.16 7.74
C GLY A 161 6.13 -14.07 6.72
N ILE A 162 5.89 -13.54 5.52
CA ILE A 162 5.37 -14.31 4.38
C ILE A 162 6.45 -14.64 3.35
N GLY A 163 7.73 -14.57 3.76
CA GLY A 163 8.89 -14.78 2.91
C GLY A 163 9.40 -13.47 2.29
N GLY A 164 10.71 -13.21 2.45
CA GLY A 164 11.30 -11.90 2.24
C GLY A 164 11.40 -11.43 0.80
N GLU A 165 11.46 -12.31 -0.19
CA GLU A 165 11.78 -11.92 -1.58
C GLU A 165 10.53 -11.87 -2.47
N ILE A 166 9.67 -10.87 -2.25
CA ILE A 166 8.45 -10.68 -3.04
C ILE A 166 8.76 -10.63 -4.54
N TYR A 167 9.82 -9.94 -4.94
CA TYR A 167 10.21 -9.83 -6.35
C TYR A 167 10.53 -11.19 -6.96
N GLY A 168 11.28 -12.04 -6.26
CA GLY A 168 11.56 -13.42 -6.68
C GLY A 168 10.27 -14.26 -6.81
N HIS A 169 9.35 -14.14 -5.85
CA HIS A 169 8.05 -14.83 -5.89
C HIS A 169 7.15 -14.35 -7.03
N LEU A 170 7.32 -13.11 -7.50
CA LEU A 170 6.63 -12.57 -8.68
C LEU A 170 7.33 -12.93 -10.00
N GLY A 171 8.48 -13.62 -9.95
CA GLY A 171 9.30 -13.87 -11.13
C GLY A 171 10.07 -12.66 -11.64
N LEU A 172 10.21 -11.62 -10.81
CA LEU A 172 10.99 -10.43 -11.11
C LEU A 172 12.44 -10.61 -10.62
N ALA A 173 13.40 -10.29 -11.47
CA ALA A 173 14.82 -10.39 -11.13
C ALA A 173 15.31 -9.23 -10.23
N ASP A 174 14.58 -8.12 -10.19
CA ASP A 174 14.92 -6.91 -9.44
C ASP A 174 13.64 -6.16 -9.04
N GLN A 175 13.79 -5.09 -8.28
CA GLN A 175 12.69 -4.19 -7.94
C GLN A 175 12.03 -3.63 -9.22
N PRO A 176 10.68 -3.59 -9.31
CA PRO A 176 9.97 -3.15 -10.51
C PRO A 176 10.41 -1.78 -11.04
N ALA A 177 10.79 -0.85 -10.13
CA ALA A 177 11.27 0.47 -10.51
C ALA A 177 12.64 0.47 -11.23
N ARG A 178 13.39 -0.63 -11.18
CA ARG A 178 14.72 -0.79 -11.79
C ARG A 178 14.72 -1.62 -13.05
N LEU A 179 13.59 -2.23 -13.40
CA LEU A 179 13.52 -3.06 -14.60
C LEU A 179 13.74 -2.21 -15.87
N PRO A 180 14.62 -2.65 -16.81
CA PRO A 180 14.99 -1.84 -17.98
C PRO A 180 13.83 -1.43 -18.87
N ASN A 181 12.81 -2.28 -18.99
CA ASN A 181 11.62 -2.03 -19.81
C ASN A 181 10.45 -1.45 -19.00
N GLY A 182 10.68 -1.12 -17.71
CA GLY A 182 9.62 -0.79 -16.76
C GLY A 182 8.72 -2.01 -16.47
N TYR A 183 8.11 -2.01 -15.30
CA TYR A 183 7.07 -2.98 -14.97
C TYR A 183 5.73 -2.23 -14.89
N MET A 184 4.79 -2.61 -15.75
CA MET A 184 3.44 -2.04 -15.76
C MET A 184 2.46 -3.08 -15.23
N PRO A 185 1.88 -2.88 -14.05
CA PRO A 185 0.84 -3.78 -13.55
C PRO A 185 -0.35 -3.85 -14.51
N ASP A 186 -0.90 -5.05 -14.69
CA ASP A 186 -2.08 -5.29 -15.53
C ASP A 186 -3.29 -4.47 -15.11
N VAL A 187 -3.49 -4.28 -13.80
CA VAL A 187 -4.59 -3.46 -13.29
C VAL A 187 -4.47 -1.99 -13.71
N VAL A 188 -3.24 -1.46 -13.80
CA VAL A 188 -2.99 -0.10 -14.29
C VAL A 188 -3.14 -0.05 -15.81
N SER A 189 -2.53 -1.00 -16.51
CA SER A 189 -2.59 -1.09 -17.98
C SER A 189 -4.03 -1.07 -18.49
N ARG A 190 -4.92 -1.84 -17.87
CA ARG A 190 -6.36 -1.87 -18.22
C ARG A 190 -7.07 -0.53 -18.00
N LEU A 191 -6.67 0.25 -16.98
CA LEU A 191 -7.29 1.56 -16.70
C LEU A 191 -6.76 2.68 -17.58
N VAL A 192 -5.54 2.53 -18.11
CA VAL A 192 -4.92 3.53 -18.99
C VAL A 192 -5.37 3.35 -20.46
N PHE A 193 -5.59 2.10 -20.88
CA PHE A 193 -5.88 1.76 -22.28
C PHE A 193 -7.33 1.29 -22.52
N SER A 194 -8.21 1.42 -21.53
CA SER A 194 -9.67 1.23 -21.67
C SER A 194 -10.33 2.56 -22.06
#